data_c6c06534db87abe4c59a80114cb5a870
#
_entry.id   c6c06534db87abe4c59a80114cb5a870
#
_cell.length_a   1.000
_cell.length_b   1.000
_cell.length_c   1.000
_cell.angle_alpha   90.00
_cell.angle_beta   90.00
_cell.angle_gamma   90.00
#
_symmetry.space_group_name_H-M   'P 1'
#
loop_
_entity.id
_entity.type
_entity.pdbx_description
1 polymer ?
#
loop_
_entity_poly.entity_id
_entity_poly.type
_entity_poly.pdbx_seq_one_letter_code
_entity_poly.pdbx_strand_id
1 'polypeptide(L)'
;LTLLFIVQRRGTEVIGKAFGPVMATWFLTLAALGIPWIIHHPVIITALSPHWAILFSIERPAMAFIAMGAVVLTITGAEALYADMGHVGAPSIRLAWFGLVLPCLLINYLGQGAMILSHPDWIDNPFFRMAPDWATIPLVTIATMATVIASQAVISGAFSMSSEAARLGLLPRLGVRHTSKSEGGQIYIPEVNWTLFIGVLALILIFQTSSKLATAYG
;
A
#
# COMPACT_ATOMS: atom_id res chain seq x y z
N LEU A 1 10.14 -5.05 -11.27
CA LEU A 1 10.79 -4.05 -10.42
C LEU A 1 11.88 -3.30 -11.18
N THR A 2 12.88 -3.96 -11.75
CA THR A 2 13.99 -3.33 -12.53
C THR A 2 13.46 -2.42 -13.63
N LEU A 3 12.42 -2.85 -14.36
CA LEU A 3 11.79 -2.06 -15.42
C LEU A 3 11.18 -0.76 -14.88
N LEU A 4 10.61 -0.79 -13.67
CA LEU A 4 10.05 0.38 -13.01
C LEU A 4 11.13 1.46 -12.78
N PHE A 5 12.29 1.08 -12.23
CA PHE A 5 13.40 2.00 -11.98
C PHE A 5 14.02 2.56 -13.28
N ILE A 6 14.06 1.77 -14.35
CA ILE A 6 14.58 2.22 -15.67
C ILE A 6 13.63 3.24 -16.31
N VAL A 7 12.31 3.02 -16.22
CA VAL A 7 11.30 3.90 -16.83
C VAL A 7 11.22 5.26 -16.14
N GLN A 8 11.64 5.39 -14.87
CA GLN A 8 11.62 6.66 -14.12
C GLN A 8 12.27 7.83 -14.90
N ARG A 9 13.31 7.56 -15.68
CA ARG A 9 14.01 8.58 -16.49
C ARG A 9 13.12 9.25 -17.55
N ARG A 10 12.05 8.58 -18.01
CA ARG A 10 11.18 9.05 -19.08
C ARG A 10 9.96 9.85 -18.57
N GLY A 11 9.78 9.91 -17.24
CA GLY A 11 8.60 10.48 -16.62
C GLY A 11 7.39 9.52 -16.67
N THR A 12 6.44 9.76 -15.79
CA THR A 12 5.24 8.91 -15.61
C THR A 12 3.96 9.64 -16.01
N GLU A 13 4.05 10.81 -16.66
CA GLU A 13 2.91 11.68 -16.99
C GLU A 13 1.80 10.95 -17.75
N VAL A 14 2.16 10.16 -18.77
CA VAL A 14 1.16 9.45 -19.61
C VAL A 14 0.50 8.30 -18.84
N ILE A 15 1.29 7.59 -18.04
CA ILE A 15 0.83 6.43 -17.26
C ILE A 15 0.06 6.91 -16.03
N GLY A 16 0.42 8.06 -15.47
CA GLY A 16 -0.19 8.65 -14.27
C GLY A 16 -1.68 8.91 -14.40
N LYS A 17 -2.17 9.26 -15.60
CA LYS A 17 -3.60 9.46 -15.86
C LYS A 17 -4.44 8.18 -15.65
N ALA A 18 -3.84 7.01 -15.82
CA ALA A 18 -4.51 5.74 -15.60
C ALA A 18 -4.50 5.31 -14.13
N PHE A 19 -3.65 5.91 -13.29
CA PHE A 19 -3.49 5.48 -11.89
C PHE A 19 -4.78 5.65 -11.07
N GLY A 20 -5.46 6.79 -11.21
CA GLY A 20 -6.72 7.06 -10.51
C GLY A 20 -7.80 6.01 -10.78
N PRO A 21 -8.19 5.80 -12.06
CA PRO A 21 -9.16 4.78 -12.42
C PRO A 21 -8.77 3.35 -12.00
N VAL A 22 -7.51 2.96 -12.15
CA VAL A 22 -7.01 1.64 -11.73
C VAL A 22 -7.13 1.47 -10.23
N MET A 23 -6.70 2.46 -9.44
CA MET A 23 -6.80 2.40 -7.98
C MET A 23 -8.25 2.44 -7.49
N ALA A 24 -9.11 3.23 -8.12
CA ALA A 24 -10.55 3.23 -7.80
C ALA A 24 -11.16 1.85 -8.06
N THR A 25 -10.87 1.24 -9.21
CA THR A 25 -11.31 -0.13 -9.52
C THR A 25 -10.76 -1.14 -8.51
N TRP A 26 -9.50 -1.01 -8.11
CA TRP A 26 -8.89 -1.85 -7.08
C TRP A 26 -9.65 -1.77 -5.76
N PHE A 27 -9.89 -0.56 -5.21
CA PHE A 27 -10.61 -0.41 -3.95
C PHE A 27 -12.06 -0.92 -4.03
N LEU A 28 -12.76 -0.68 -5.13
CA LEU A 28 -14.10 -1.21 -5.35
C LEU A 28 -14.09 -2.75 -5.42
N THR A 29 -13.07 -3.35 -6.02
CA THR A 29 -12.89 -4.81 -6.05
C THR A 29 -12.68 -5.37 -4.64
N LEU A 30 -11.88 -4.69 -3.80
CA LEU A 30 -11.70 -5.07 -2.39
C LEU A 30 -13.03 -5.11 -1.64
N ALA A 31 -13.86 -4.08 -1.80
CA ALA A 31 -15.18 -4.04 -1.18
C ALA A 31 -16.13 -5.11 -1.74
N ALA A 32 -16.14 -5.30 -3.06
CA ALA A 32 -16.99 -6.29 -3.72
C ALA A 32 -16.67 -7.73 -3.26
N LEU A 33 -15.41 -8.05 -3.01
CA LEU A 33 -15.00 -9.35 -2.46
C LEU A 33 -15.36 -9.51 -0.98
N GLY A 34 -15.30 -8.43 -0.19
CA GLY A 34 -15.59 -8.49 1.26
C GLY A 34 -17.07 -8.58 1.60
N ILE A 35 -17.93 -7.87 0.85
CA ILE A 35 -19.38 -7.78 1.14
C ILE A 35 -20.07 -9.15 1.27
N PRO A 36 -19.92 -10.11 0.33
CA PRO A 36 -20.60 -11.40 0.43
C PRO A 36 -20.27 -12.14 1.72
N TRP A 37 -19.01 -12.14 2.13
CA TRP A 37 -18.57 -12.82 3.36
C TRP A 37 -19.13 -12.19 4.62
N ILE A 38 -19.24 -10.85 4.66
CA ILE A 38 -19.86 -10.14 5.78
C ILE A 38 -21.36 -10.49 5.86
N ILE A 39 -22.04 -10.57 4.73
CA ILE A 39 -23.47 -10.94 4.68
C ILE A 39 -23.69 -12.36 5.19
N HIS A 40 -22.80 -13.30 4.83
CA HIS A 40 -22.90 -14.68 5.30
C HIS A 40 -22.55 -14.84 6.80
N HIS A 41 -21.66 -14.00 7.33
CA HIS A 41 -21.23 -14.03 8.74
C HIS A 41 -21.27 -12.63 9.38
N PRO A 42 -22.47 -12.08 9.62
CA PRO A 42 -22.63 -10.70 10.12
C PRO A 42 -22.07 -10.48 11.53
N VAL A 43 -21.81 -11.56 12.28
CA VAL A 43 -21.15 -11.50 13.60
C VAL A 43 -19.80 -10.78 13.54
N ILE A 44 -19.11 -10.80 12.38
CA ILE A 44 -17.82 -10.10 12.21
C ILE A 44 -17.91 -8.60 12.47
N ILE A 45 -19.08 -7.98 12.31
CA ILE A 45 -19.29 -6.55 12.58
C ILE A 45 -19.01 -6.22 14.05
N THR A 46 -19.18 -7.17 14.96
CA THR A 46 -18.81 -6.99 16.37
C THR A 46 -17.32 -6.74 16.58
N ALA A 47 -16.47 -7.16 15.64
CA ALA A 47 -15.04 -6.92 15.68
C ALA A 47 -14.66 -5.43 15.57
N LEU A 48 -15.59 -4.56 15.15
CA LEU A 48 -15.40 -3.10 15.20
C LEU A 48 -15.37 -2.56 16.64
N SER A 49 -15.82 -3.35 17.62
CA SER A 49 -15.76 -2.94 19.03
C SER A 49 -14.32 -3.03 19.55
N PRO A 50 -13.77 -1.94 20.14
CA PRO A 50 -12.44 -1.95 20.76
C PRO A 50 -12.30 -2.97 21.89
N HIS A 51 -13.42 -3.42 22.45
CA HIS A 51 -13.47 -4.43 23.52
C HIS A 51 -12.66 -5.69 23.16
N TRP A 52 -12.80 -6.18 21.92
CA TRP A 52 -12.09 -7.38 21.48
C TRP A 52 -10.56 -7.20 21.44
N ALA A 53 -10.10 -6.02 21.02
CA ALA A 53 -8.68 -5.71 21.00
C ALA A 53 -8.11 -5.63 22.43
N ILE A 54 -8.85 -5.02 23.36
CA ILE A 54 -8.47 -4.92 24.77
C ILE A 54 -8.44 -6.32 25.41
N LEU A 55 -9.49 -7.10 25.22
CA LEU A 55 -9.59 -8.46 25.77
C LEU A 55 -8.43 -9.34 25.25
N PHE A 56 -8.18 -9.34 23.95
CA PHE A 56 -7.08 -10.07 23.32
C PHE A 56 -5.72 -9.66 23.90
N SER A 57 -5.50 -8.36 24.13
CA SER A 57 -4.26 -7.83 24.69
C SER A 57 -4.04 -8.26 26.16
N ILE A 58 -5.10 -8.41 26.92
CA ILE A 58 -5.05 -8.85 28.32
C ILE A 58 -4.85 -10.36 28.39
N GLU A 59 -5.59 -11.14 27.61
CA GLU A 59 -5.55 -12.60 27.65
C GLU A 59 -4.30 -13.19 27.02
N ARG A 60 -3.78 -12.54 25.96
CA ARG A 60 -2.63 -13.04 25.18
C ARG A 60 -1.60 -11.94 24.88
N PRO A 61 -0.93 -11.37 25.90
CA PRO A 61 -0.08 -10.18 25.73
C PRO A 61 1.09 -10.40 24.75
N ALA A 62 1.73 -11.56 24.74
CA ALA A 62 2.82 -11.87 23.82
C ALA A 62 2.35 -11.93 22.37
N MET A 63 1.19 -12.54 22.11
CA MET A 63 0.61 -12.57 20.77
C MET A 63 0.12 -11.20 20.33
N ALA A 64 -0.45 -10.41 21.24
CA ALA A 64 -0.88 -9.05 20.96
C ALA A 64 0.31 -8.16 20.57
N PHE A 65 1.46 -8.32 21.23
CA PHE A 65 2.69 -7.60 20.88
C PHE A 65 3.17 -7.95 19.47
N ILE A 66 3.20 -9.24 19.10
CA ILE A 66 3.55 -9.68 17.75
C ILE A 66 2.54 -9.15 16.72
N ALA A 67 1.24 -9.20 17.04
CA ALA A 67 0.20 -8.69 16.17
C ALA A 67 0.32 -7.17 15.94
N MET A 68 0.78 -6.40 16.94
CA MET A 68 1.03 -4.97 16.77
C MET A 68 2.09 -4.68 15.72
N GLY A 69 3.15 -5.51 15.60
CA GLY A 69 4.10 -5.42 14.50
C GLY A 69 3.43 -5.55 13.13
N ALA A 70 2.52 -6.51 12.97
CA ALA A 70 1.73 -6.65 11.73
C ALA A 70 0.79 -5.45 11.50
N VAL A 71 0.22 -4.86 12.55
CA VAL A 71 -0.60 -3.64 12.46
C VAL A 71 0.22 -2.44 11.98
N VAL A 72 1.47 -2.30 12.41
CA VAL A 72 2.38 -1.24 11.93
C VAL A 72 2.53 -1.31 10.40
N LEU A 73 2.61 -2.52 9.83
CA LEU A 73 2.69 -2.69 8.38
C LEU A 73 1.46 -2.13 7.64
N THR A 74 0.29 -2.13 8.25
CA THR A 74 -0.96 -1.63 7.61
C THR A 74 -0.99 -0.11 7.50
N ILE A 75 -0.20 0.61 8.31
CA ILE A 75 -0.13 2.08 8.30
C ILE A 75 1.14 2.60 7.62
N THR A 76 1.93 1.75 6.99
CA THR A 76 3.09 2.16 6.19
C THR A 76 2.67 2.87 4.91
N GLY A 77 3.55 3.71 4.36
CA GLY A 77 3.25 4.54 3.18
C GLY A 77 2.72 5.94 3.53
N ALA A 78 2.62 6.29 4.80
CA ALA A 78 2.24 7.63 5.23
C ALA A 78 3.21 8.71 4.74
N GLU A 79 4.49 8.36 4.59
CA GLU A 79 5.52 9.24 4.03
C GLU A 79 5.22 9.66 2.59
N ALA A 80 4.76 8.73 1.75
CA ALA A 80 4.33 9.04 0.39
C ALA A 80 3.08 9.94 0.40
N LEU A 81 2.13 9.67 1.30
CA LEU A 81 0.93 10.49 1.48
C LEU A 81 1.30 11.93 1.88
N TYR A 82 2.25 12.13 2.78
CA TYR A 82 2.70 13.48 3.17
C TYR A 82 3.39 14.21 2.02
N ALA A 83 4.19 13.52 1.22
CA ALA A 83 4.80 14.10 0.03
C ALA A 83 3.73 14.58 -0.97
N ASP A 84 2.69 13.77 -1.22
CA ASP A 84 1.60 14.10 -2.13
C ASP A 84 0.68 15.22 -1.59
N MET A 85 0.55 15.37 -0.28
CA MET A 85 -0.23 16.46 0.32
C MET A 85 0.27 17.85 -0.09
N GLY A 86 1.56 18.00 -0.32
CA GLY A 86 2.17 19.23 -0.82
C GLY A 86 1.77 19.57 -2.26
N HIS A 87 1.40 18.57 -3.07
CA HIS A 87 1.07 18.74 -4.49
C HIS A 87 -0.43 18.81 -4.76
N VAL A 88 -1.23 17.95 -4.13
CA VAL A 88 -2.66 17.77 -4.42
C VAL A 88 -3.57 18.50 -3.43
N GLY A 89 -3.05 18.81 -2.25
CA GLY A 89 -3.78 19.46 -1.17
C GLY A 89 -4.57 18.49 -0.28
N ALA A 90 -4.64 18.82 1.01
CA ALA A 90 -5.29 18.00 2.03
C ALA A 90 -6.78 17.71 1.81
N PRO A 91 -7.62 18.62 1.26
CA PRO A 91 -9.05 18.35 1.05
C PRO A 91 -9.31 17.21 0.08
N SER A 92 -8.58 17.18 -1.05
CA SER A 92 -8.73 16.13 -2.08
C SER A 92 -8.35 14.76 -1.54
N ILE A 93 -7.26 14.69 -0.78
CA ILE A 93 -6.80 13.45 -0.14
C ILE A 93 -7.81 12.97 0.91
N ARG A 94 -8.33 13.87 1.75
CA ARG A 94 -9.36 13.52 2.73
C ARG A 94 -10.63 12.97 2.08
N LEU A 95 -11.07 13.57 0.98
CA LEU A 95 -12.24 13.10 0.25
C LEU A 95 -12.03 11.70 -0.30
N ALA A 96 -10.90 11.45 -0.94
CA ALA A 96 -10.55 10.12 -1.46
C ALA A 96 -10.41 9.08 -0.35
N TRP A 97 -9.76 9.45 0.75
CA TRP A 97 -9.54 8.55 1.88
C TRP A 97 -10.86 8.15 2.56
N PHE A 98 -11.64 9.12 3.02
CA PHE A 98 -12.87 8.84 3.77
C PHE A 98 -14.02 8.41 2.86
N GLY A 99 -14.05 8.85 1.59
CA GLY A 99 -15.12 8.53 0.66
C GLY A 99 -14.95 7.17 -0.04
N LEU A 100 -13.73 6.71 -0.24
CA LEU A 100 -13.47 5.49 -1.01
C LEU A 100 -12.52 4.53 -0.29
N VAL A 101 -11.30 4.98 0.03
CA VAL A 101 -10.23 4.06 0.44
C VAL A 101 -10.54 3.38 1.76
N LEU A 102 -10.81 4.16 2.81
CA LEU A 102 -11.08 3.65 4.16
C LEU A 102 -12.31 2.73 4.20
N PRO A 103 -13.48 3.08 3.63
CA PRO A 103 -14.62 2.17 3.62
C PRO A 103 -14.33 0.86 2.90
N CYS A 104 -13.68 0.90 1.73
CA CYS A 104 -13.34 -0.31 0.97
C CYS A 104 -12.35 -1.21 1.73
N LEU A 105 -11.35 -0.63 2.39
CA LEU A 105 -10.41 -1.39 3.21
C LEU A 105 -11.09 -2.03 4.42
N LEU A 106 -11.94 -1.29 5.14
CA LEU A 106 -12.67 -1.82 6.29
C LEU A 106 -13.57 -3.00 5.88
N ILE A 107 -14.32 -2.85 4.78
CA ILE A 107 -15.16 -3.93 4.23
C ILE A 107 -14.29 -5.14 3.86
N ASN A 108 -13.14 -4.92 3.23
CA ASN A 108 -12.25 -6.02 2.87
C ASN A 108 -11.70 -6.75 4.10
N TYR A 109 -11.21 -6.03 5.11
CA TYR A 109 -10.68 -6.66 6.34
C TYR A 109 -11.75 -7.41 7.11
N LEU A 110 -12.94 -6.85 7.25
CA LEU A 110 -14.08 -7.56 7.85
C LEU A 110 -14.47 -8.78 7.02
N GLY A 111 -14.46 -8.68 5.69
CA GLY A 111 -14.72 -9.81 4.80
C GLY A 111 -13.69 -10.94 4.96
N GLN A 112 -12.41 -10.62 5.04
CA GLN A 112 -11.36 -11.62 5.31
C GLN A 112 -11.56 -12.26 6.68
N GLY A 113 -11.87 -11.49 7.72
CA GLY A 113 -12.16 -12.01 9.05
C GLY A 113 -13.39 -12.93 9.05
N ALA A 114 -14.46 -12.55 8.37
CA ALA A 114 -15.67 -13.37 8.23
C ALA A 114 -15.39 -14.70 7.52
N MET A 115 -14.57 -14.67 6.46
CA MET A 115 -14.15 -15.87 5.73
C MET A 115 -13.33 -16.80 6.62
N ILE A 116 -12.35 -16.29 7.36
CA ILE A 116 -11.51 -17.08 8.25
C ILE A 116 -12.34 -17.72 9.37
N LEU A 117 -13.35 -17.03 9.90
CA LEU A 117 -14.26 -17.61 10.88
C LEU A 117 -15.04 -18.80 10.31
N SER A 118 -15.36 -18.78 9.01
CA SER A 118 -16.07 -19.86 8.33
C SER A 118 -15.15 -20.99 7.90
N HIS A 119 -13.94 -20.66 7.48
CA HIS A 119 -12.96 -21.56 6.89
C HIS A 119 -11.57 -21.31 7.51
N PRO A 120 -11.31 -21.81 8.73
CA PRO A 120 -10.03 -21.61 9.42
C PRO A 120 -8.82 -22.13 8.63
N ASP A 121 -9.02 -23.13 7.76
CA ASP A 121 -7.97 -23.72 6.93
C ASP A 121 -7.49 -22.78 5.79
N TRP A 122 -8.19 -21.68 5.55
CA TRP A 122 -7.87 -20.74 4.47
C TRP A 122 -6.97 -19.58 4.90
N ILE A 123 -6.36 -19.68 6.07
CA ILE A 123 -5.51 -18.65 6.67
C ILE A 123 -4.24 -18.34 5.87
N ASP A 124 -3.77 -19.28 5.03
CA ASP A 124 -2.52 -19.11 4.28
C ASP A 124 -2.58 -17.97 3.25
N ASN A 125 -3.74 -17.75 2.62
CA ASN A 125 -3.90 -16.76 1.56
C ASN A 125 -5.33 -16.20 1.53
N PRO A 126 -5.77 -15.55 2.62
CA PRO A 126 -7.17 -15.20 2.83
C PRO A 126 -7.72 -14.31 1.72
N PHE A 127 -6.92 -13.33 1.25
CA PHE A 127 -7.36 -12.37 0.25
C PHE A 127 -7.76 -13.02 -1.08
N PHE A 128 -6.90 -13.86 -1.64
CA PHE A 128 -7.18 -14.51 -2.93
C PHE A 128 -8.26 -15.58 -2.84
N ARG A 129 -8.41 -16.21 -1.67
CA ARG A 129 -9.45 -17.22 -1.43
C ARG A 129 -10.86 -16.65 -1.27
N MET A 130 -11.00 -15.32 -1.06
CA MET A 130 -12.31 -14.66 -1.10
C MET A 130 -12.89 -14.60 -2.51
N ALA A 131 -12.06 -14.67 -3.54
CA ALA A 131 -12.49 -14.57 -4.93
C ALA A 131 -12.96 -15.93 -5.45
N PRO A 132 -14.00 -15.98 -6.29
CA PRO A 132 -14.35 -17.19 -7.01
C PRO A 132 -13.25 -17.54 -8.04
N ASP A 133 -13.11 -18.83 -8.39
CA ASP A 133 -12.01 -19.33 -9.21
C ASP A 133 -11.84 -18.58 -10.56
N TRP A 134 -12.97 -18.21 -11.20
CA TRP A 134 -12.94 -17.46 -12.44
C TRP A 134 -12.38 -16.04 -12.31
N ALA A 135 -12.47 -15.46 -11.12
CA ALA A 135 -12.02 -14.09 -10.85
C ALA A 135 -10.54 -14.01 -10.43
N THR A 136 -9.87 -15.14 -10.18
CA THR A 136 -8.50 -15.16 -9.69
C THR A 136 -7.53 -14.46 -10.66
N ILE A 137 -7.61 -14.73 -11.97
CA ILE A 137 -6.72 -14.10 -12.96
C ILE A 137 -6.96 -12.59 -13.06
N PRO A 138 -8.20 -12.09 -13.25
CA PRO A 138 -8.49 -10.66 -13.17
C PRO A 138 -8.02 -10.01 -11.88
N LEU A 139 -8.22 -10.66 -10.73
CA LEU A 139 -7.82 -10.15 -9.43
C LEU A 139 -6.30 -10.00 -9.31
N VAL A 140 -5.54 -11.02 -9.71
CA VAL A 140 -4.07 -10.96 -9.73
C VAL A 140 -3.59 -9.86 -10.67
N THR A 141 -4.23 -9.68 -11.81
CA THR A 141 -3.86 -8.63 -12.75
C THR A 141 -4.04 -7.24 -12.14
N ILE A 142 -5.20 -6.95 -11.56
CA ILE A 142 -5.45 -5.62 -10.96
C ILE A 142 -4.60 -5.40 -9.70
N ALA A 143 -4.37 -6.45 -8.89
CA ALA A 143 -3.48 -6.40 -7.75
C ALA A 143 -2.03 -6.06 -8.17
N THR A 144 -1.56 -6.65 -9.26
CA THR A 144 -0.23 -6.36 -9.81
C THR A 144 -0.15 -4.92 -10.29
N MET A 145 -1.17 -4.42 -11.00
CA MET A 145 -1.22 -3.02 -11.42
C MET A 145 -1.23 -2.07 -10.21
N ALA A 146 -2.04 -2.34 -9.20
CA ALA A 146 -2.08 -1.56 -7.97
C ALA A 146 -0.72 -1.55 -7.24
N THR A 147 -0.03 -2.69 -7.18
CA THR A 147 1.31 -2.80 -6.57
C THR A 147 2.35 -1.98 -7.34
N VAL A 148 2.29 -1.98 -8.67
CA VAL A 148 3.17 -1.14 -9.51
C VAL A 148 2.93 0.34 -9.24
N ILE A 149 1.66 0.75 -9.13
CA ILE A 149 1.28 2.14 -8.82
C ILE A 149 1.76 2.53 -7.42
N ALA A 150 1.56 1.68 -6.42
CA ALA A 150 2.02 1.92 -5.06
C ALA A 150 3.55 2.05 -5.00
N SER A 151 4.29 1.18 -5.70
CA SER A 151 5.75 1.27 -5.80
C SER A 151 6.19 2.58 -6.45
N GLN A 152 5.47 3.03 -7.48
CA GLN A 152 5.72 4.31 -8.14
C GLN A 152 5.51 5.49 -7.18
N ALA A 153 4.45 5.48 -6.38
CA ALA A 153 4.19 6.53 -5.40
C ALA A 153 5.32 6.63 -4.35
N VAL A 154 5.81 5.49 -3.84
CA VAL A 154 6.94 5.47 -2.89
C VAL A 154 8.21 6.04 -3.51
N ILE A 155 8.54 5.67 -4.76
CA ILE A 155 9.73 6.19 -5.46
C ILE A 155 9.63 7.70 -5.66
N SER A 156 8.46 8.18 -6.13
CA SER A 156 8.21 9.61 -6.33
C SER A 156 8.26 10.39 -5.01
N GLY A 157 7.67 9.85 -3.96
CA GLY A 157 7.75 10.40 -2.60
C GLY A 157 9.18 10.53 -2.11
N ALA A 158 10.01 9.51 -2.33
CA ALA A 158 11.43 9.55 -1.96
C ALA A 158 12.20 10.64 -2.73
N PHE A 159 11.89 10.87 -4.01
CA PHE A 159 12.50 11.98 -4.75
C PHE A 159 12.11 13.33 -4.18
N SER A 160 10.82 13.54 -3.89
CA SER A 160 10.30 14.79 -3.32
C SER A 160 10.94 15.08 -1.95
N MET A 161 10.96 14.09 -1.06
CA MET A 161 11.57 14.22 0.26
C MET A 161 13.09 14.49 0.18
N SER A 162 13.80 13.81 -0.71
CA SER A 162 15.25 14.01 -0.91
C SER A 162 15.54 15.40 -1.47
N SER A 163 14.72 15.90 -2.37
CA SER A 163 14.83 17.26 -2.91
C SER A 163 14.63 18.32 -1.82
N GLU A 164 13.60 18.16 -0.98
CA GLU A 164 13.38 19.08 0.14
C GLU A 164 14.49 19.00 1.19
N ALA A 165 14.99 17.81 1.52
CA ALA A 165 16.10 17.64 2.43
C ALA A 165 17.40 18.31 1.90
N ALA A 166 17.63 18.26 0.59
CA ALA A 166 18.75 18.97 -0.04
C ALA A 166 18.57 20.50 -0.01
N ARG A 167 17.33 21.00 -0.19
CA ARG A 167 17.02 22.43 -0.06
C ARG A 167 17.24 22.95 1.36
N LEU A 168 16.92 22.14 2.36
CA LEU A 168 17.14 22.44 3.78
C LEU A 168 18.62 22.28 4.22
N GLY A 169 19.51 21.85 3.31
CA GLY A 169 20.92 21.62 3.63
C GLY A 169 21.22 20.36 4.43
N LEU A 170 20.25 19.45 4.56
CA LEU A 170 20.39 18.16 5.25
C LEU A 170 21.07 17.11 4.36
N LEU A 171 21.00 17.28 3.05
CA LEU A 171 21.65 16.44 2.05
C LEU A 171 22.56 17.30 1.14
N PRO A 172 23.60 16.70 0.54
CA PRO A 172 24.39 17.37 -0.48
C PRO A 172 23.50 17.77 -1.67
N ARG A 173 24.00 18.67 -2.52
CA ARG A 173 23.29 19.07 -3.73
C ARG A 173 23.06 17.88 -4.65
N LEU A 174 21.80 17.57 -4.94
CA LEU A 174 21.38 16.47 -5.81
C LEU A 174 21.09 16.98 -7.22
N GLY A 175 21.31 16.13 -8.21
CA GLY A 175 21.02 16.41 -9.62
C GLY A 175 19.54 16.26 -9.95
N VAL A 176 18.71 17.25 -9.59
CA VAL A 176 17.26 17.22 -9.84
C VAL A 176 16.97 17.47 -11.33
N ARG A 177 16.24 16.55 -11.97
CA ARG A 177 15.75 16.67 -13.34
C ARG A 177 14.23 16.72 -13.36
N HIS A 178 13.64 17.74 -13.97
CA HIS A 178 12.19 17.80 -14.18
C HIS A 178 11.81 16.90 -15.35
N THR A 179 10.87 15.97 -15.14
CA THR A 179 10.43 14.99 -16.14
C THR A 179 9.11 15.36 -16.81
N SER A 180 8.35 16.34 -16.29
CA SER A 180 7.17 16.90 -16.92
C SER A 180 7.31 18.40 -17.12
N LYS A 181 6.73 18.90 -18.22
CA LYS A 181 6.63 20.34 -18.51
C LYS A 181 5.37 20.97 -17.93
N SER A 182 4.34 20.17 -17.66
CA SER A 182 3.02 20.62 -17.19
C SER A 182 2.87 20.50 -15.67
N GLU A 183 3.55 19.52 -15.05
CA GLU A 183 3.49 19.27 -13.61
C GLU A 183 4.88 19.48 -12.99
N GLY A 184 5.08 20.65 -12.38
CA GLY A 184 6.36 21.03 -11.74
C GLY A 184 6.79 20.13 -10.57
N GLY A 185 5.91 19.22 -10.11
CA GLY A 185 6.17 18.27 -9.03
C GLY A 185 6.82 16.96 -9.48
N GLN A 186 6.83 16.65 -10.78
CA GLN A 186 7.45 15.41 -11.27
C GLN A 186 8.95 15.61 -11.47
N ILE A 187 9.70 15.14 -10.50
CA ILE A 187 11.17 15.21 -10.48
C ILE A 187 11.79 13.81 -10.54
N TYR A 188 12.98 13.73 -11.12
CA TYR A 188 13.81 12.53 -11.16
C TYR A 188 15.18 12.85 -10.59
N ILE A 189 15.65 12.06 -9.64
CA ILE A 189 16.96 12.21 -9.00
C ILE A 189 17.73 10.91 -9.20
N PRO A 190 18.70 10.87 -10.14
CA PRO A 190 19.42 9.64 -10.48
C PRO A 190 20.08 8.95 -9.28
N GLU A 191 20.68 9.72 -8.39
CA GLU A 191 21.41 9.23 -7.23
C GLU A 191 20.46 8.48 -6.28
N VAL A 192 19.31 9.07 -5.99
CA VAL A 192 18.29 8.46 -5.14
C VAL A 192 17.67 7.23 -5.82
N ASN A 193 17.38 7.31 -7.13
CA ASN A 193 16.81 6.20 -7.88
C ASN A 193 17.69 4.95 -7.83
N TRP A 194 18.98 5.09 -8.10
CA TRP A 194 19.89 3.95 -8.10
C TRP A 194 20.21 3.44 -6.70
N THR A 195 20.28 4.32 -5.71
CA THR A 195 20.44 3.92 -4.30
C THR A 195 19.24 3.10 -3.82
N LEU A 196 18.01 3.56 -4.12
CA LEU A 196 16.79 2.80 -3.81
C LEU A 196 16.77 1.45 -4.54
N PHE A 197 17.12 1.42 -5.83
CA PHE A 197 17.17 0.18 -6.60
C PHE A 197 18.13 -0.84 -5.99
N ILE A 198 19.37 -0.42 -5.66
CA ILE A 198 20.36 -1.30 -5.03
C ILE A 198 19.86 -1.76 -3.65
N GLY A 199 19.31 -0.86 -2.85
CA GLY A 199 18.74 -1.19 -1.54
C GLY A 199 17.62 -2.24 -1.63
N VAL A 200 16.69 -2.06 -2.56
CA VAL A 200 15.59 -3.02 -2.77
C VAL A 200 16.10 -4.37 -3.28
N LEU A 201 17.10 -4.38 -4.19
CA LEU A 201 17.72 -5.63 -4.63
C LEU A 201 18.43 -6.35 -3.47
N ALA A 202 19.14 -5.62 -2.63
CA ALA A 202 19.80 -6.19 -1.46
C ALA A 202 18.76 -6.82 -0.50
N LEU A 203 17.66 -6.12 -0.22
CA LEU A 203 16.58 -6.64 0.62
C LEU A 203 15.95 -7.92 0.02
N ILE A 204 15.71 -7.96 -1.29
CA ILE A 204 15.20 -9.17 -1.96
C ILE A 204 16.15 -10.35 -1.81
N LEU A 205 17.45 -10.12 -1.98
CA LEU A 205 18.47 -11.18 -1.89
C LEU A 205 18.65 -11.67 -0.45
N ILE A 206 18.56 -10.77 0.54
CA ILE A 206 18.72 -11.11 1.97
C ILE A 206 17.50 -11.87 2.48
N PHE A 207 16.31 -11.36 2.25
CA PHE A 207 15.09 -11.91 2.86
C PHE A 207 14.42 -13.00 2.03
N GLN A 208 14.56 -12.99 0.70
CA GLN A 208 14.05 -13.98 -0.27
C GLN A 208 12.53 -14.19 -0.26
N THR A 209 11.84 -13.95 0.85
CA THR A 209 10.39 -14.07 0.99
C THR A 209 9.77 -12.81 1.60
N SER A 210 8.56 -12.47 1.16
CA SER A 210 7.81 -11.32 1.68
C SER A 210 7.49 -11.47 3.18
N SER A 211 7.24 -12.68 3.66
CA SER A 211 6.96 -12.95 5.07
C SER A 211 8.16 -12.61 5.97
N LYS A 212 9.37 -13.01 5.59
CA LYS A 212 10.59 -12.66 6.34
C LYS A 212 10.85 -11.15 6.35
N LEU A 213 10.62 -10.49 5.20
CA LEU A 213 10.76 -9.04 5.11
C LEU A 213 9.72 -8.32 5.99
N ALA A 214 8.47 -8.78 5.99
CA ALA A 214 7.41 -8.23 6.82
C ALA A 214 7.75 -8.35 8.32
N THR A 215 8.23 -9.52 8.77
CA THR A 215 8.65 -9.74 10.17
C THR A 215 9.83 -8.85 10.58
N ALA A 216 10.73 -8.53 9.66
CA ALA A 216 11.88 -7.66 9.94
C ALA A 216 11.50 -6.17 9.97
N TYR A 217 10.39 -5.79 9.33
CA TYR A 217 9.92 -4.41 9.27
C TYR A 217 8.97 -4.07 10.43
N GLY A 218 8.07 -4.97 10.83
CA GLY A 218 7.12 -4.81 11.95
C GLY A 218 7.64 -5.38 13.24
#